data_8b45976874a6080a0f5b8dc0a6dde828
#
_entry.id   8b45976874a6080a0f5b8dc0a6dde828
#
_cell.length_a   1.000
_cell.length_b   1.000
_cell.length_c   1.000
_cell.angle_alpha   90.00
_cell.angle_beta   90.00
_cell.angle_gamma   90.00
#
_symmetry.space_group_name_H-M   'P 1'
#
loop_
_entity.id
_entity.type
_entity.pdbx_description
1 polymer ?
#
loop_
_entity_poly.entity_id
_entity_poly.type
_entity_poly.pdbx_seq_one_letter_code
_entity_poly.pdbx_strand_id
1 'polypeptide(L)'
;MDMGIKGRKAIVCAASKGLGRGCAMALAQEGVDLVINARTKAELEATAEEIRKKTGVKVTAVAVDVTTEAGRKQVLGACPEPDIIVNNAGGPPPGDFRDWNRDDWIKAVDANMLTPIEFIKASVDGMMKRGFGRIVNITSSSVKAPIDILGLSNGARSGLTGFVAGVARVTVRHGVTINGLLPGPFDTDRLRGTYRARAAKSGKSYDEEYAAGAKMNPAGRFGTAEEFGAACAFLCSTHASYITGQNLLMDGGQYPGTY
;
A
#
# COMPACT_ATOMS: atom_id res chain seq x y z
N MET A 1 16.86 -1.29 -15.46
CA MET A 1 16.67 0.19 -15.61
C MET A 1 17.08 0.79 -14.29
N ASP A 2 17.93 1.80 -14.25
CA ASP A 2 18.23 2.54 -13.02
C ASP A 2 17.02 3.44 -12.68
N MET A 3 16.44 3.25 -11.51
CA MET A 3 15.27 4.03 -11.06
C MET A 3 15.63 5.44 -10.59
N GLY A 4 16.93 5.76 -10.45
CA GLY A 4 17.42 7.07 -10.01
C GLY A 4 17.07 7.42 -8.56
N ILE A 5 16.86 6.42 -7.69
CA ILE A 5 16.45 6.61 -6.28
C ILE A 5 17.43 6.03 -5.26
N LYS A 6 18.58 5.55 -5.70
CA LYS A 6 19.63 5.04 -4.80
C LYS A 6 20.06 6.11 -3.77
N GLY A 7 20.18 5.69 -2.51
CA GLY A 7 20.56 6.57 -1.38
C GLY A 7 19.40 7.43 -0.85
N ARG A 8 18.18 7.34 -1.43
CA ARG A 8 16.96 7.95 -0.88
C ARG A 8 16.51 7.23 0.38
N LYS A 9 15.61 7.88 1.12
CA LYS A 9 15.01 7.34 2.36
C LYS A 9 13.52 7.14 2.19
N ALA A 10 13.02 5.96 2.56
CA ALA A 10 11.61 5.65 2.46
C ALA A 10 11.00 5.21 3.79
N ILE A 11 9.74 5.61 4.00
CA ILE A 11 8.85 5.01 5.00
C ILE A 11 7.90 4.07 4.27
N VAL A 12 7.82 2.80 4.72
CA VAL A 12 6.86 1.82 4.18
C VAL A 12 5.99 1.28 5.30
N CYS A 13 4.70 1.60 5.27
CA CYS A 13 3.73 1.16 6.26
C CYS A 13 3.21 -0.26 5.98
N ALA A 14 2.82 -0.99 7.04
CA ALA A 14 2.32 -2.37 7.00
C ALA A 14 3.22 -3.30 6.17
N ALA A 15 4.53 -3.24 6.41
CA ALA A 15 5.57 -3.86 5.59
C ALA A 15 6.08 -5.22 6.12
N SER A 16 5.48 -5.81 7.17
CA SER A 16 5.92 -7.11 7.68
C SER A 16 5.60 -8.29 6.76
N LYS A 17 4.63 -8.14 5.85
CA LYS A 17 4.22 -9.18 4.89
C LYS A 17 3.46 -8.62 3.70
N GLY A 18 3.12 -9.49 2.74
CA GLY A 18 2.26 -9.18 1.60
C GLY A 18 2.77 -8.02 0.74
N LEU A 19 1.86 -7.16 0.29
CA LEU A 19 2.17 -6.08 -0.65
C LEU A 19 3.13 -5.03 -0.07
N GLY A 20 2.98 -4.67 1.20
CA GLY A 20 3.89 -3.73 1.86
C GLY A 20 5.32 -4.25 1.93
N ARG A 21 5.52 -5.56 2.24
CA ARG A 21 6.84 -6.20 2.18
C ARG A 21 7.39 -6.23 0.75
N GLY A 22 6.53 -6.51 -0.25
CA GLY A 22 6.94 -6.45 -1.66
C GLY A 22 7.43 -5.06 -2.06
N CYS A 23 6.72 -4.00 -1.67
CA CYS A 23 7.15 -2.62 -1.91
C CYS A 23 8.47 -2.28 -1.19
N ALA A 24 8.61 -2.69 0.08
CA ALA A 24 9.83 -2.46 0.84
C ALA A 24 11.04 -3.16 0.20
N MET A 25 10.89 -4.43 -0.20
CA MET A 25 11.95 -5.19 -0.87
C MET A 25 12.34 -4.54 -2.21
N ALA A 26 11.37 -4.17 -3.05
CA ALA A 26 11.64 -3.55 -4.34
C ALA A 26 12.38 -2.21 -4.20
N LEU A 27 11.97 -1.35 -3.26
CA LEU A 27 12.68 -0.09 -2.98
C LEU A 27 14.10 -0.34 -2.45
N ALA A 28 14.29 -1.33 -1.58
CA ALA A 28 15.61 -1.70 -1.07
C ALA A 28 16.55 -2.22 -2.16
N GLN A 29 16.04 -2.98 -3.13
CA GLN A 29 16.79 -3.45 -4.30
C GLN A 29 17.29 -2.30 -5.17
N GLU A 30 16.59 -1.17 -5.19
CA GLU A 30 17.00 0.07 -5.83
C GLU A 30 17.95 0.94 -4.96
N GLY A 31 18.41 0.40 -3.82
CA GLY A 31 19.36 1.07 -2.93
C GLY A 31 18.75 2.16 -2.04
N VAL A 32 17.46 2.08 -1.74
CA VAL A 32 16.75 3.00 -0.84
C VAL A 32 16.88 2.52 0.60
N ASP A 33 17.29 3.41 1.52
CA ASP A 33 17.27 3.14 2.96
C ASP A 33 15.84 3.18 3.50
N LEU A 34 15.47 2.24 4.37
CA LEU A 34 14.09 2.04 4.77
C LEU A 34 13.83 2.27 6.26
N VAL A 35 12.70 2.90 6.56
CA VAL A 35 11.97 2.71 7.81
C VAL A 35 10.72 1.91 7.48
N ILE A 36 10.62 0.69 7.98
CA ILE A 36 9.46 -0.17 7.79
C ILE A 36 8.63 -0.24 9.08
N ASN A 37 7.31 -0.27 8.91
CA ASN A 37 6.37 -0.30 10.02
C ASN A 37 5.38 -1.45 9.91
N ALA A 38 5.06 -2.05 11.04
CA ALA A 38 3.90 -2.93 11.26
C ALA A 38 3.65 -3.04 12.78
N ARG A 39 2.55 -3.71 13.18
CA ARG A 39 2.20 -3.87 14.60
C ARG A 39 2.94 -5.02 15.26
N THR A 40 3.20 -6.11 14.54
CA THR A 40 3.83 -7.32 15.08
C THR A 40 5.35 -7.23 14.96
N LYS A 41 6.03 -7.03 16.10
CA LYS A 41 7.48 -6.82 16.15
C LYS A 41 8.27 -7.97 15.54
N ALA A 42 7.99 -9.20 15.89
CA ALA A 42 8.76 -10.37 15.43
C ALA A 42 8.72 -10.55 13.92
N GLU A 43 7.54 -10.45 13.29
CA GLU A 43 7.38 -10.52 11.84
C GLU A 43 8.09 -9.35 11.13
N LEU A 44 8.00 -8.14 11.70
CA LEU A 44 8.61 -6.95 11.12
C LEU A 44 10.14 -7.02 11.16
N GLU A 45 10.72 -7.45 12.27
CA GLU A 45 12.19 -7.64 12.40
C GLU A 45 12.70 -8.74 11.47
N ALA A 46 11.97 -9.85 11.33
CA ALA A 46 12.32 -10.89 10.37
C ALA A 46 12.37 -10.34 8.91
N THR A 47 11.38 -9.51 8.55
CA THR A 47 11.37 -8.85 7.24
C THR A 47 12.51 -7.84 7.11
N ALA A 48 12.80 -7.06 8.14
CA ALA A 48 13.93 -6.12 8.13
C ALA A 48 15.26 -6.84 7.91
N GLU A 49 15.48 -7.95 8.62
CA GLU A 49 16.70 -8.74 8.50
C GLU A 49 16.84 -9.38 7.11
N GLU A 50 15.76 -9.92 6.56
CA GLU A 50 15.74 -10.44 5.21
C GLU A 50 16.13 -9.38 4.17
N ILE A 51 15.56 -8.16 4.29
CA ILE A 51 15.86 -7.06 3.37
C ILE A 51 17.33 -6.65 3.49
N ARG A 52 17.84 -6.43 4.72
CA ARG A 52 19.25 -6.08 4.97
C ARG A 52 20.20 -7.11 4.32
N LYS A 53 19.91 -8.40 4.55
CA LYS A 53 20.75 -9.49 4.03
C LYS A 53 20.76 -9.56 2.51
N LYS A 54 19.64 -9.27 1.85
CA LYS A 54 19.51 -9.36 0.40
C LYS A 54 20.05 -8.14 -0.34
N THR A 55 19.99 -6.96 0.27
CA THR A 55 20.23 -5.69 -0.45
C THR A 55 21.35 -4.84 0.11
N GLY A 56 21.73 -5.05 1.37
CA GLY A 56 22.78 -4.29 2.04
C GLY A 56 22.38 -2.87 2.49
N VAL A 57 21.14 -2.42 2.24
CA VAL A 57 20.65 -1.10 2.66
C VAL A 57 20.35 -1.04 4.16
N LYS A 58 20.27 0.16 4.71
CA LYS A 58 19.80 0.35 6.09
C LYS A 58 18.29 0.12 6.18
N VAL A 59 17.88 -0.69 7.15
CA VAL A 59 16.46 -0.93 7.43
C VAL A 59 16.20 -0.78 8.92
N THR A 60 15.35 0.16 9.29
CA THR A 60 14.88 0.36 10.67
C THR A 60 13.45 -0.15 10.79
N ALA A 61 13.23 -1.09 11.70
CA ALA A 61 11.91 -1.63 11.99
C ALA A 61 11.25 -0.86 13.15
N VAL A 62 10.07 -0.31 12.94
CA VAL A 62 9.30 0.44 13.96
C VAL A 62 7.97 -0.26 14.20
N ALA A 63 7.88 -1.05 15.27
CA ALA A 63 6.73 -1.87 15.58
C ALA A 63 5.69 -1.08 16.40
N VAL A 64 4.82 -0.34 15.70
CA VAL A 64 3.77 0.50 16.32
C VAL A 64 2.50 0.51 15.47
N ASP A 65 1.40 0.97 16.06
CA ASP A 65 0.16 1.25 15.35
C ASP A 65 0.16 2.69 14.83
N VAL A 66 0.23 2.86 13.51
CA VAL A 66 0.26 4.18 12.85
C VAL A 66 -1.09 4.89 12.81
N THR A 67 -2.19 4.24 13.20
CA THR A 67 -3.47 4.92 13.37
C THR A 67 -3.44 5.85 14.58
N THR A 68 -2.53 5.62 15.53
CA THR A 68 -2.32 6.49 16.67
C THR A 68 -1.32 7.62 16.34
N GLU A 69 -1.52 8.79 16.93
CA GLU A 69 -0.59 9.92 16.79
C GLU A 69 0.82 9.55 17.31
N ALA A 70 0.89 8.88 18.44
CA ALA A 70 2.15 8.43 19.02
C ALA A 70 2.92 7.47 18.09
N GLY A 71 2.21 6.55 17.45
CA GLY A 71 2.80 5.63 16.47
C GLY A 71 3.31 6.36 15.23
N ARG A 72 2.54 7.30 14.69
CA ARG A 72 3.00 8.13 13.56
C ARG A 72 4.24 8.95 13.92
N LYS A 73 4.27 9.57 15.10
CA LYS A 73 5.45 10.32 15.60
C LYS A 73 6.70 9.44 15.69
N GLN A 74 6.58 8.19 16.14
CA GLN A 74 7.72 7.27 16.22
C GLN A 74 8.24 6.91 14.82
N VAL A 75 7.37 6.61 13.86
CA VAL A 75 7.78 6.29 12.49
C VAL A 75 8.44 7.49 11.81
N LEU A 76 7.84 8.67 11.92
CA LEU A 76 8.39 9.92 11.37
C LEU A 76 9.70 10.32 12.07
N GLY A 77 9.83 10.10 13.38
CA GLY A 77 11.05 10.32 14.13
C GLY A 77 12.21 9.41 13.71
N ALA A 78 11.90 8.18 13.27
CA ALA A 78 12.91 7.26 12.71
C ALA A 78 13.35 7.65 11.28
N CYS A 79 12.54 8.42 10.54
CA CYS A 79 12.86 8.98 9.22
C CYS A 79 12.34 10.43 9.14
N PRO A 80 13.03 11.42 9.74
CA PRO A 80 12.53 12.80 9.81
C PRO A 80 12.34 13.49 8.47
N GLU A 81 13.12 13.08 7.47
CA GLU A 81 13.10 13.64 6.13
C GLU A 81 12.95 12.53 5.08
N PRO A 82 11.77 11.91 4.98
CA PRO A 82 11.55 10.89 3.96
C PRO A 82 11.51 11.52 2.56
N ASP A 83 12.13 10.83 1.61
CA ASP A 83 12.00 11.13 0.18
C ASP A 83 10.82 10.36 -0.43
N ILE A 84 10.52 9.20 0.13
CA ILE A 84 9.49 8.28 -0.34
C ILE A 84 8.60 7.87 0.83
N ILE A 85 7.27 7.84 0.61
CA ILE A 85 6.30 7.27 1.56
C ILE A 85 5.40 6.29 0.82
N VAL A 86 5.33 5.07 1.33
CA VAL A 86 4.35 4.08 0.90
C VAL A 86 3.32 3.90 2.02
N ASN A 87 2.19 4.57 1.89
CA ASN A 87 1.07 4.42 2.78
C ASN A 87 0.35 3.10 2.51
N ASN A 88 0.22 2.29 3.53
CA ASN A 88 -0.48 1.01 3.48
C ASN A 88 -1.08 0.71 4.85
N ALA A 89 -2.27 0.14 4.85
CA ALA A 89 -2.94 -0.34 6.06
C ALA A 89 -3.75 -1.60 5.76
N GLY A 90 -3.98 -2.41 6.76
CA GLY A 90 -4.95 -3.50 6.66
C GLY A 90 -6.33 -2.94 6.31
N GLY A 91 -6.98 -3.50 5.30
CA GLY A 91 -8.35 -3.12 4.98
C GLY A 91 -9.31 -3.55 6.08
N PRO A 92 -10.44 -2.86 6.26
CA PRO A 92 -11.49 -3.28 7.18
C PRO A 92 -12.06 -4.65 6.77
N PRO A 93 -12.72 -5.37 7.69
CA PRO A 93 -13.34 -6.64 7.40
C PRO A 93 -14.49 -6.47 6.38
N PRO A 94 -14.72 -7.46 5.51
CA PRO A 94 -15.91 -7.49 4.68
C PRO A 94 -17.15 -7.78 5.52
N GLY A 95 -18.33 -7.35 5.07
CA GLY A 95 -19.59 -7.60 5.77
C GLY A 95 -20.80 -7.01 5.04
N ASP A 96 -21.98 -7.19 5.62
CA ASP A 96 -23.19 -6.50 5.16
C ASP A 96 -23.17 -5.05 5.70
N PHE A 97 -23.59 -4.09 4.86
CA PHE A 97 -23.58 -2.69 5.27
C PHE A 97 -24.54 -2.39 6.45
N ARG A 98 -25.51 -3.23 6.68
CA ARG A 98 -26.47 -3.12 7.78
C ARG A 98 -25.86 -3.48 9.13
N ASP A 99 -24.79 -4.29 9.14
CA ASP A 99 -24.11 -4.75 10.36
C ASP A 99 -23.08 -3.74 10.86
N TRP A 100 -22.66 -2.78 10.03
CA TRP A 100 -21.65 -1.78 10.41
C TRP A 100 -22.27 -0.61 11.15
N ASN A 101 -21.79 -0.38 12.36
CA ASN A 101 -22.15 0.79 13.15
C ASN A 101 -21.25 2.00 12.82
N ARG A 102 -21.54 3.14 13.44
CA ARG A 102 -20.77 4.38 13.24
C ARG A 102 -19.30 4.23 13.59
N ASP A 103 -18.96 3.47 14.62
CA ASP A 103 -17.58 3.30 15.07
C ASP A 103 -16.76 2.45 14.08
N ASP A 104 -17.39 1.49 13.40
CA ASP A 104 -16.75 0.72 12.33
C ASP A 104 -16.37 1.64 11.15
N TRP A 105 -17.25 2.57 10.79
CA TRP A 105 -16.97 3.59 9.79
C TRP A 105 -15.84 4.53 10.21
N ILE A 106 -15.85 5.03 11.45
CA ILE A 106 -14.80 5.90 11.98
C ILE A 106 -13.45 5.19 11.94
N LYS A 107 -13.37 3.94 12.41
CA LYS A 107 -12.14 3.13 12.36
C LYS A 107 -11.63 2.91 10.94
N ALA A 108 -12.54 2.64 9.99
CA ALA A 108 -12.18 2.42 8.60
C ALA A 108 -11.62 3.70 7.95
N VAL A 109 -12.28 4.85 8.18
CA VAL A 109 -11.86 6.17 7.70
C VAL A 109 -10.53 6.57 8.34
N ASP A 110 -10.38 6.40 9.65
CA ASP A 110 -9.14 6.72 10.36
C ASP A 110 -7.95 5.94 9.79
N ALA A 111 -8.05 4.62 9.68
CA ALA A 111 -6.95 3.78 9.22
C ALA A 111 -6.63 3.92 7.73
N ASN A 112 -7.64 4.09 6.86
CA ASN A 112 -7.47 3.99 5.41
C ASN A 112 -7.59 5.34 4.66
N MET A 113 -7.91 6.42 5.35
CA MET A 113 -7.98 7.77 4.80
C MET A 113 -7.17 8.77 5.64
N LEU A 114 -7.49 8.95 6.92
CA LEU A 114 -6.88 9.99 7.74
C LEU A 114 -5.41 9.69 8.05
N THR A 115 -5.05 8.46 8.39
CA THR A 115 -3.66 8.06 8.65
C THR A 115 -2.74 8.35 7.45
N PRO A 116 -3.06 7.96 6.20
CA PRO A 116 -2.30 8.39 5.03
C PRO A 116 -2.23 9.91 4.85
N ILE A 117 -3.32 10.63 5.10
CA ILE A 117 -3.37 12.10 5.02
C ILE A 117 -2.40 12.73 6.02
N GLU A 118 -2.34 12.23 7.26
CA GLU A 118 -1.41 12.73 8.28
C GLU A 118 0.06 12.50 7.90
N PHE A 119 0.41 11.35 7.28
CA PHE A 119 1.75 11.14 6.74
C PHE A 119 2.07 12.12 5.60
N ILE A 120 1.13 12.35 4.68
CA ILE A 120 1.29 13.32 3.59
C ILE A 120 1.53 14.71 4.19
N LYS A 121 0.67 15.16 5.09
CA LYS A 121 0.73 16.47 5.75
C LYS A 121 2.05 16.68 6.49
N ALA A 122 2.54 15.67 7.20
CA ALA A 122 3.78 15.76 7.97
C ALA A 122 5.05 15.83 7.11
N SER A 123 5.00 15.44 5.82
CA SER A 123 6.20 15.24 5.02
C SER A 123 6.25 16.08 3.74
N VAL A 124 5.12 16.48 3.21
CA VAL A 124 5.01 17.09 1.88
C VAL A 124 5.78 18.40 1.75
N ASP A 125 5.73 19.26 2.76
CA ASP A 125 6.44 20.56 2.74
C ASP A 125 7.97 20.37 2.72
N GLY A 126 8.49 19.41 3.50
CA GLY A 126 9.91 19.04 3.46
C GLY A 126 10.32 18.47 2.11
N MET A 127 9.49 17.61 1.51
CA MET A 127 9.72 17.08 0.16
C MET A 127 9.72 18.20 -0.88
N MET A 128 8.75 19.10 -0.86
CA MET A 128 8.67 20.25 -1.77
C MET A 128 9.91 21.16 -1.65
N LYS A 129 10.36 21.43 -0.42
CA LYS A 129 11.57 22.25 -0.17
C LYS A 129 12.82 21.60 -0.75
N ARG A 130 12.93 20.27 -0.73
CA ARG A 130 14.07 19.52 -1.31
C ARG A 130 13.92 19.27 -2.82
N GLY A 131 12.81 19.63 -3.45
CA GLY A 131 12.55 19.43 -4.87
C GLY A 131 12.35 17.95 -5.27
N PHE A 132 12.09 17.05 -4.31
CA PHE A 132 11.86 15.64 -4.56
C PHE A 132 10.93 15.04 -3.50
N GLY A 133 9.92 14.33 -3.94
CA GLY A 133 9.06 13.50 -3.10
C GLY A 133 8.26 12.49 -3.92
N ARG A 134 8.08 11.30 -3.38
CA ARG A 134 7.26 10.24 -3.98
C ARG A 134 6.35 9.65 -2.91
N ILE A 135 5.05 9.80 -3.10
CA ILE A 135 4.06 9.25 -2.17
C ILE A 135 3.16 8.28 -2.93
N VAL A 136 3.15 7.04 -2.50
CA VAL A 136 2.31 5.97 -3.06
C VAL A 136 1.31 5.52 -1.99
N ASN A 137 0.02 5.61 -2.30
CA ASN A 137 -1.04 5.14 -1.43
C ASN A 137 -1.56 3.80 -1.96
N ILE A 138 -1.34 2.72 -1.21
CA ILE A 138 -1.91 1.42 -1.54
C ILE A 138 -3.38 1.45 -1.13
N THR A 139 -4.24 1.47 -2.13
CA THR A 139 -5.69 1.51 -1.93
C THR A 139 -6.35 0.17 -2.30
N SER A 140 -7.19 0.12 -3.31
CA SER A 140 -7.90 -1.10 -3.73
C SER A 140 -8.46 -0.93 -5.14
N SER A 141 -8.56 -2.02 -5.90
CA SER A 141 -9.35 -2.08 -7.13
C SER A 141 -10.81 -1.67 -6.91
N SER A 142 -11.32 -1.83 -5.69
CA SER A 142 -12.68 -1.44 -5.32
C SER A 142 -12.94 0.08 -5.36
N VAL A 143 -11.91 0.91 -5.50
CA VAL A 143 -12.06 2.34 -5.80
C VAL A 143 -12.61 2.55 -7.21
N LYS A 144 -12.24 1.69 -8.17
CA LYS A 144 -12.76 1.72 -9.55
C LYS A 144 -14.00 0.85 -9.75
N ALA A 145 -14.05 -0.31 -9.11
CA ALA A 145 -15.16 -1.25 -9.16
C ALA A 145 -15.62 -1.58 -7.73
N PRO A 146 -16.50 -0.79 -7.12
CA PRO A 146 -16.96 -1.01 -5.75
C PRO A 146 -17.55 -2.42 -5.56
N ILE A 147 -17.13 -3.06 -4.47
CA ILE A 147 -17.59 -4.40 -4.11
C ILE A 147 -18.55 -4.23 -2.92
N ASP A 148 -19.73 -4.82 -2.99
CA ASP A 148 -20.83 -4.64 -2.02
C ASP A 148 -20.42 -4.94 -0.57
N ILE A 149 -19.75 -6.08 -0.36
CA ILE A 149 -19.28 -6.49 0.97
C ILE A 149 -18.07 -5.70 1.48
N LEU A 150 -17.52 -4.77 0.71
CA LEU A 150 -16.35 -3.95 1.08
C LEU A 150 -16.71 -2.47 1.32
N GLY A 151 -17.96 -2.16 1.66
CA GLY A 151 -18.46 -0.78 1.79
C GLY A 151 -17.57 0.13 2.63
N LEU A 152 -17.10 -0.32 3.79
CA LEU A 152 -16.15 0.43 4.65
C LEU A 152 -14.85 0.79 3.90
N SER A 153 -14.29 -0.17 3.17
CA SER A 153 -13.09 0.03 2.37
C SER A 153 -13.35 0.93 1.17
N ASN A 154 -14.47 0.72 0.46
CA ASN A 154 -14.88 1.52 -0.70
C ASN A 154 -14.97 3.00 -0.30
N GLY A 155 -15.67 3.31 0.79
CA GLY A 155 -15.85 4.69 1.27
C GLY A 155 -14.53 5.35 1.69
N ALA A 156 -13.78 4.71 2.58
CA ALA A 156 -12.53 5.28 3.10
C ALA A 156 -11.47 5.49 2.02
N ARG A 157 -11.27 4.52 1.12
CA ARG A 157 -10.24 4.60 0.09
C ARG A 157 -10.62 5.52 -1.07
N SER A 158 -11.90 5.63 -1.41
CA SER A 158 -12.38 6.62 -2.37
C SER A 158 -12.23 8.03 -1.83
N GLY A 159 -12.47 8.26 -0.54
CA GLY A 159 -12.21 9.53 0.12
C GLY A 159 -10.73 9.95 0.04
N LEU A 160 -9.81 9.02 0.32
CA LEU A 160 -8.37 9.26 0.13
C LEU A 160 -8.02 9.58 -1.32
N THR A 161 -8.60 8.84 -2.27
CA THR A 161 -8.38 9.05 -3.71
C THR A 161 -8.80 10.45 -4.15
N GLY A 162 -9.98 10.91 -3.69
CA GLY A 162 -10.46 12.27 -3.96
C GLY A 162 -9.55 13.36 -3.35
N PHE A 163 -9.09 13.18 -2.11
CA PHE A 163 -8.13 14.07 -1.48
C PHE A 163 -6.81 14.16 -2.27
N VAL A 164 -6.25 13.01 -2.65
CA VAL A 164 -5.00 12.93 -3.42
C VAL A 164 -5.11 13.64 -4.76
N ALA A 165 -6.23 13.49 -5.47
CA ALA A 165 -6.46 14.13 -6.77
C ALA A 165 -6.33 15.66 -6.70
N GLY A 166 -6.76 16.27 -5.59
CA GLY A 166 -6.59 17.70 -5.34
C GLY A 166 -5.15 18.09 -5.01
N VAL A 167 -4.57 17.45 -3.99
CA VAL A 167 -3.25 17.79 -3.45
C VAL A 167 -2.12 17.55 -4.45
N ALA A 168 -2.17 16.47 -5.23
CA ALA A 168 -1.17 16.12 -6.23
C ALA A 168 -0.94 17.24 -7.27
N ARG A 169 -1.97 18.02 -7.59
CA ARG A 169 -1.89 19.13 -8.56
C ARG A 169 -1.09 20.33 -8.03
N VAL A 170 -1.04 20.49 -6.70
CA VAL A 170 -0.31 21.60 -6.06
C VAL A 170 1.15 21.23 -5.82
N THR A 171 1.43 19.95 -5.54
CA THR A 171 2.76 19.48 -5.14
C THR A 171 3.70 19.18 -6.31
N VAL A 172 3.16 18.81 -7.48
CA VAL A 172 3.96 18.35 -8.63
C VAL A 172 4.94 19.39 -9.16
N ARG A 173 4.57 20.69 -9.13
CA ARG A 173 5.47 21.79 -9.55
C ARG A 173 6.75 21.89 -8.69
N HIS A 174 6.72 21.28 -7.51
CA HIS A 174 7.84 21.23 -6.58
C HIS A 174 8.55 19.87 -6.59
N GLY A 175 8.36 19.07 -7.64
CA GLY A 175 9.00 17.76 -7.79
C GLY A 175 8.41 16.63 -6.92
N VAL A 176 7.22 16.85 -6.33
CA VAL A 176 6.56 15.86 -5.47
C VAL A 176 5.35 15.25 -6.19
N THR A 177 5.35 13.93 -6.38
CA THR A 177 4.22 13.18 -6.96
C THR A 177 3.49 12.36 -5.88
N ILE A 178 2.17 12.29 -5.99
CA ILE A 178 1.31 11.50 -5.09
C ILE A 178 0.38 10.66 -5.96
N ASN A 179 0.48 9.33 -5.86
CA ASN A 179 -0.30 8.39 -6.66
C ASN A 179 -0.95 7.30 -5.82
N GLY A 180 -2.03 6.73 -6.34
CA GLY A 180 -2.66 5.52 -5.85
C GLY A 180 -2.12 4.28 -6.58
N LEU A 181 -1.87 3.20 -5.85
CA LEU A 181 -1.58 1.89 -6.41
C LEU A 181 -2.68 0.93 -5.93
N LEU A 182 -3.47 0.42 -6.86
CA LEU A 182 -4.73 -0.25 -6.62
C LEU A 182 -4.58 -1.77 -6.86
N PRO A 183 -4.39 -2.57 -5.81
CA PRO A 183 -4.34 -4.02 -5.98
C PRO A 183 -5.73 -4.59 -6.26
N GLY A 184 -5.80 -5.49 -7.23
CA GLY A 184 -6.81 -6.52 -7.35
C GLY A 184 -6.46 -7.75 -6.51
N PRO A 185 -6.69 -8.98 -7.01
CA PRO A 185 -6.35 -10.20 -6.29
C PRO A 185 -4.86 -10.52 -6.40
N PHE A 186 -4.12 -10.37 -5.31
CA PHE A 186 -2.72 -10.75 -5.16
C PHE A 186 -2.57 -11.93 -4.20
N ASP A 187 -1.66 -12.84 -4.49
CA ASP A 187 -1.35 -13.99 -3.64
C ASP A 187 -0.66 -13.56 -2.34
N THR A 188 -1.48 -13.27 -1.35
CA THR A 188 -1.10 -12.85 -0.02
C THR A 188 -1.81 -13.71 1.03
N ASP A 189 -1.33 -13.70 2.27
CA ASP A 189 -2.00 -14.41 3.37
C ASP A 189 -3.47 -14.01 3.52
N ARG A 190 -3.79 -12.74 3.21
CA ARG A 190 -5.17 -12.25 3.24
C ARG A 190 -6.02 -12.94 2.18
N LEU A 191 -5.54 -13.03 0.95
CA LEU A 191 -6.25 -13.73 -0.14
C LEU A 191 -6.39 -15.21 0.19
N ARG A 192 -5.30 -15.85 0.62
CA ARG A 192 -5.31 -17.27 1.03
C ARG A 192 -6.30 -17.52 2.15
N GLY A 193 -6.39 -16.61 3.14
CA GLY A 193 -7.39 -16.67 4.21
C GLY A 193 -8.83 -16.60 3.68
N THR A 194 -9.09 -15.76 2.68
CA THR A 194 -10.40 -15.67 2.02
C THR A 194 -10.78 -16.99 1.35
N TYR A 195 -9.84 -17.63 0.65
CA TYR A 195 -10.12 -18.92 -0.01
C TYR A 195 -10.25 -20.07 0.98
N ARG A 196 -9.52 -20.07 2.11
CA ARG A 196 -9.77 -21.03 3.20
C ARG A 196 -11.19 -20.89 3.77
N ALA A 197 -11.65 -19.66 3.97
CA ALA A 197 -13.02 -19.42 4.45
C ALA A 197 -14.10 -19.82 3.42
N ARG A 198 -13.83 -19.66 2.11
CA ARG A 198 -14.71 -20.14 1.04
C ARG A 198 -14.76 -21.66 1.03
N ALA A 199 -13.62 -22.34 1.07
CA ALA A 199 -13.54 -23.79 1.13
C ALA A 199 -14.35 -24.38 2.31
N ALA A 200 -14.20 -23.78 3.50
CA ALA A 200 -14.98 -24.19 4.67
C ALA A 200 -16.50 -24.03 4.50
N LYS A 201 -16.96 -23.07 3.67
CA LYS A 201 -18.40 -22.85 3.41
C LYS A 201 -18.94 -23.71 2.26
N SER A 202 -18.13 -23.96 1.22
CA SER A 202 -18.58 -24.67 0.02
C SER A 202 -18.43 -26.20 0.12
N GLY A 203 -17.66 -26.69 1.12
CA GLY A 203 -17.33 -28.11 1.24
C GLY A 203 -16.27 -28.59 0.23
N LYS A 204 -15.69 -27.70 -0.58
CA LYS A 204 -14.59 -27.99 -1.49
C LYS A 204 -13.24 -27.87 -0.78
N SER A 205 -12.17 -28.41 -1.36
CA SER A 205 -10.83 -28.23 -0.86
C SER A 205 -10.36 -26.77 -1.08
N TYR A 206 -9.37 -26.36 -0.29
CA TYR A 206 -8.70 -25.06 -0.49
C TYR A 206 -8.13 -24.92 -1.90
N ASP A 207 -7.46 -25.97 -2.40
CA ASP A 207 -6.79 -25.94 -3.70
C ASP A 207 -7.79 -25.80 -4.85
N GLU A 208 -8.95 -26.46 -4.77
CA GLU A 208 -10.03 -26.30 -5.76
C GLU A 208 -10.58 -24.87 -5.78
N GLU A 209 -10.89 -24.29 -4.61
CA GLU A 209 -11.41 -22.92 -4.53
C GLU A 209 -10.36 -21.89 -4.97
N TYR A 210 -9.10 -22.07 -4.60
CA TYR A 210 -7.99 -21.19 -4.98
C TYR A 210 -7.74 -21.23 -6.49
N ALA A 211 -7.66 -22.44 -7.06
CA ALA A 211 -7.46 -22.63 -8.51
C ALA A 211 -8.65 -22.08 -9.32
N ALA A 212 -9.87 -22.32 -8.87
CA ALA A 212 -11.07 -21.73 -9.50
C ALA A 212 -11.04 -20.20 -9.47
N GLY A 213 -10.66 -19.60 -8.35
CA GLY A 213 -10.51 -18.15 -8.23
C GLY A 213 -9.42 -17.58 -9.14
N ALA A 214 -8.28 -18.26 -9.23
CA ALA A 214 -7.21 -17.88 -10.13
C ALA A 214 -7.65 -17.92 -11.61
N LYS A 215 -8.34 -19.00 -12.00
CA LYS A 215 -8.87 -19.17 -13.36
C LYS A 215 -9.91 -18.13 -13.75
N MET A 216 -10.67 -17.58 -12.81
CA MET A 216 -11.65 -16.51 -13.07
C MET A 216 -10.99 -15.18 -13.38
N ASN A 217 -9.74 -14.95 -12.98
CA ASN A 217 -9.02 -13.75 -13.36
C ASN A 217 -8.61 -13.86 -14.84
N PRO A 218 -8.76 -12.82 -15.66
CA PRO A 218 -8.32 -12.84 -17.07
C PRO A 218 -6.86 -13.24 -17.26
N ALA A 219 -5.97 -12.90 -16.31
CA ALA A 219 -4.58 -13.34 -16.33
C ALA A 219 -4.40 -14.84 -16.01
N GLY A 220 -5.44 -15.57 -15.62
CA GLY A 220 -5.41 -16.97 -15.22
C GLY A 220 -4.68 -17.25 -13.89
N ARG A 221 -4.30 -16.22 -13.17
CA ARG A 221 -3.55 -16.29 -11.91
C ARG A 221 -3.77 -15.06 -11.01
N PHE A 222 -3.34 -15.16 -9.80
CA PHE A 222 -3.19 -14.00 -8.92
C PHE A 222 -1.85 -13.30 -9.14
N GLY A 223 -1.79 -11.99 -8.88
CA GLY A 223 -0.55 -11.24 -8.90
C GLY A 223 0.36 -11.61 -7.73
N THR A 224 1.66 -11.32 -7.84
CA THR A 224 2.63 -11.55 -6.77
C THR A 224 3.01 -10.26 -6.05
N ALA A 225 3.51 -10.37 -4.82
CA ALA A 225 4.00 -9.20 -4.07
C ALA A 225 5.19 -8.53 -4.77
N GLU A 226 5.99 -9.27 -5.50
CA GLU A 226 7.13 -8.80 -6.28
C GLU A 226 6.67 -7.94 -7.46
N GLU A 227 5.65 -8.37 -8.22
CA GLU A 227 5.06 -7.59 -9.32
C GLU A 227 4.50 -6.25 -8.79
N PHE A 228 3.82 -6.29 -7.64
CA PHE A 228 3.29 -5.10 -7.00
C PHE A 228 4.39 -4.17 -6.52
N GLY A 229 5.44 -4.73 -5.92
CA GLY A 229 6.63 -3.99 -5.48
C GLY A 229 7.35 -3.30 -6.62
N ALA A 230 7.50 -3.97 -7.77
CA ALA A 230 8.13 -3.39 -8.97
C ALA A 230 7.36 -2.16 -9.47
N ALA A 231 6.03 -2.22 -9.52
CA ALA A 231 5.20 -1.06 -9.88
C ALA A 231 5.30 0.07 -8.85
N CYS A 232 5.37 -0.25 -7.57
CA CYS A 232 5.60 0.73 -6.51
C CYS A 232 6.96 1.42 -6.68
N ALA A 233 8.04 0.68 -6.91
CA ALA A 233 9.38 1.23 -7.15
C ALA A 233 9.40 2.12 -8.40
N PHE A 234 8.72 1.73 -9.48
CA PHE A 234 8.58 2.56 -10.68
C PHE A 234 7.89 3.89 -10.37
N LEU A 235 6.75 3.89 -9.66
CA LEU A 235 6.06 5.12 -9.26
C LEU A 235 6.91 6.01 -8.34
N CYS A 236 7.85 5.43 -7.59
CA CYS A 236 8.80 6.14 -6.76
C CYS A 236 10.06 6.62 -7.51
N SER A 237 10.27 6.19 -8.74
CA SER A 237 11.45 6.51 -9.54
C SER A 237 11.49 7.96 -10.03
N THR A 238 12.65 8.37 -10.53
CA THR A 238 12.80 9.63 -11.26
C THR A 238 12.04 9.61 -12.60
N HIS A 239 11.85 8.43 -13.20
CA HIS A 239 11.14 8.25 -14.47
C HIS A 239 9.63 8.52 -14.36
N ALA A 240 9.05 8.39 -13.15
CA ALA A 240 7.63 8.68 -12.91
C ALA A 240 7.35 10.14 -12.50
N SER A 241 8.29 11.07 -12.72
CA SER A 241 8.17 12.47 -12.30
C SER A 241 7.00 13.24 -12.95
N TYR A 242 6.48 12.75 -14.07
CA TYR A 242 5.34 13.34 -14.78
C TYR A 242 4.01 12.57 -14.53
N ILE A 243 4.04 11.59 -13.61
CA ILE A 243 2.87 10.80 -13.20
C ILE A 243 2.46 11.23 -11.80
N THR A 244 1.33 11.95 -11.67
CA THR A 244 0.81 12.37 -10.36
C THR A 244 -0.73 12.41 -10.37
N GLY A 245 -1.34 12.18 -9.21
CA GLY A 245 -2.80 12.10 -9.06
C GLY A 245 -3.42 10.88 -9.74
N GLN A 246 -2.62 9.92 -10.18
CA GLN A 246 -3.08 8.75 -10.92
C GLN A 246 -3.38 7.58 -9.97
N ASN A 247 -4.26 6.70 -10.46
CA ASN A 247 -4.66 5.47 -9.79
C ASN A 247 -4.30 4.28 -10.67
N LEU A 248 -3.08 3.74 -10.48
CA LEU A 248 -2.60 2.60 -11.24
C LEU A 248 -3.26 1.32 -10.72
N LEU A 249 -4.12 0.74 -11.53
CA LEU A 249 -4.80 -0.52 -11.24
C LEU A 249 -3.92 -1.70 -11.64
N MET A 250 -3.75 -2.65 -10.72
CA MET A 250 -3.04 -3.90 -10.96
C MET A 250 -3.95 -5.07 -10.55
N ASP A 251 -4.69 -5.62 -11.49
CA ASP A 251 -5.73 -6.62 -11.20
C ASP A 251 -5.76 -7.82 -12.18
N GLY A 252 -4.80 -7.90 -13.09
CA GLY A 252 -4.75 -8.97 -14.10
C GLY A 252 -5.86 -8.86 -15.16
N GLY A 253 -6.40 -7.65 -15.37
CA GLY A 253 -7.46 -7.39 -16.35
C GLY A 253 -8.87 -7.66 -15.82
N GLN A 254 -9.05 -7.81 -14.52
CA GLN A 254 -10.35 -8.13 -13.92
C GLN A 254 -11.38 -6.98 -14.07
N TYR A 255 -10.93 -5.75 -14.03
CA TYR A 255 -11.80 -4.58 -14.24
C TYR A 255 -12.13 -4.40 -15.74
N PRO A 256 -13.41 -4.47 -16.15
CA PRO A 256 -13.77 -4.41 -17.57
C PRO A 256 -13.90 -2.99 -18.11
N GLY A 257 -13.69 -1.96 -17.29
CA GLY A 257 -13.85 -0.57 -17.70
C GLY A 257 -12.58 0.00 -18.35
N THR A 258 -12.74 1.14 -19.02
CA THR A 258 -11.65 1.89 -19.65
C THR A 258 -11.07 3.02 -18.78
N TYR A 259 -11.80 3.44 -17.73
CA TYR A 259 -11.42 4.55 -16.82
C TYR A 259 -11.39 4.16 -15.35
#